data_acc5312c4193975ec133e2c2599ad288
#
_entry.id   acc5312c4193975ec133e2c2599ad288
#
_cell.length_a   1.000
_cell.length_b   1.000
_cell.length_c   1.000
_cell.angle_alpha   90.00
_cell.angle_beta   90.00
_cell.angle_gamma   90.00
#
_symmetry.space_group_name_H-M   'P 1'
#
loop_
_entity.id
_entity.type
_entity.pdbx_description
1 polymer ?
#
loop_
_entity_poly.entity_id
_entity_poly.type
_entity_poly.pdbx_seq_one_letter_code
_entity_poly.pdbx_strand_id
1 'polypeptide(L)' 'MNSYFDQQWDQQLAGHPQALAAFTSLSPAAQERIVGYVQSCDNTREASRRINRMLAQLEAGEYTPSEE' A
#
# COMPACT_ATOMS: atom_id res chain seq x y z
N MET A 1 -0.62 9.36 14.83
CA MET A 1 -0.12 9.62 13.67
C MET A 1 1.05 8.84 13.36
N ASN A 2 1.07 8.12 12.40
CA ASN A 2 2.11 7.21 12.11
C ASN A 2 2.87 7.60 10.89
N SER A 3 3.61 8.66 11.00
CA SER A 3 4.41 9.08 9.87
C SER A 3 5.47 8.06 9.52
N TYR A 4 5.87 7.21 10.49
CA TYR A 4 6.81 6.14 10.18
C TYR A 4 6.22 5.20 9.12
N PHE A 5 4.96 4.82 9.29
CA PHE A 5 4.34 3.91 8.33
C PHE A 5 4.09 4.59 7.00
N ASP A 6 3.76 5.87 7.03
CA ASP A 6 3.60 6.62 5.79
C ASP A 6 4.90 6.67 5.02
N GLN A 7 6.01 6.92 5.71
CA GLN A 7 7.30 6.98 5.06
C GLN A 7 7.70 5.62 4.52
N GLN A 8 7.43 4.56 5.26
CA GLN A 8 7.76 3.23 4.79
C GLN A 8 6.99 2.89 3.52
N TRP A 9 5.71 3.21 3.49
CA TRP A 9 4.90 2.93 2.33
C TRP A 9 5.42 3.69 1.11
N ASP A 10 5.69 4.98 1.30
CA ASP A 10 6.18 5.79 0.20
C ASP A 10 7.53 5.31 -0.31
N GLN A 11 8.42 4.93 0.59
CA GLN A 11 9.73 4.47 0.19
C GLN A 11 9.65 3.16 -0.57
N GLN A 12 8.79 2.26 -0.13
CA GLN A 12 8.63 0.99 -0.81
C GLN A 12 8.03 1.18 -2.19
N LEU A 13 7.04 2.05 -2.31
CA LEU A 13 6.46 2.33 -3.62
C LEU A 13 7.51 2.92 -4.56
N ALA A 14 8.34 3.80 -4.05
CA ALA A 14 9.37 4.41 -4.89
C ALA A 14 10.35 3.38 -5.43
N GLY A 15 10.57 2.31 -4.69
CA GLY A 15 11.45 1.23 -5.14
C GLY A 15 10.79 0.20 -6.02
N HIS A 16 9.47 0.32 -6.25
CA HIS A 16 8.72 -0.65 -7.07
C HIS A 16 7.90 0.10 -8.11
N PRO A 17 8.51 0.44 -9.23
CA PRO A 17 7.82 1.31 -10.22
C PRO A 17 6.50 0.75 -10.70
N GLN A 18 6.38 -0.56 -10.86
CA GLN A 18 5.11 -1.12 -11.33
C GLN A 18 4.04 -1.00 -10.27
N ALA A 19 4.40 -1.21 -9.01
CA ALA A 19 3.44 -1.04 -7.93
C ALA A 19 3.03 0.41 -7.80
N LEU A 20 3.96 1.32 -7.94
CA LEU A 20 3.65 2.74 -7.87
C LEU A 20 2.69 3.15 -8.98
N ALA A 21 2.94 2.69 -10.19
CA ALA A 21 2.05 3.02 -11.30
C ALA A 21 0.66 2.46 -11.06
N ALA A 22 0.57 1.24 -10.56
CA ALA A 22 -0.73 0.65 -10.28
C ALA A 22 -1.45 1.41 -9.17
N PHE A 23 -0.72 1.79 -8.13
CA PHE A 23 -1.32 2.51 -7.01
C PHE A 23 -1.84 3.88 -7.46
N THR A 24 -1.06 4.60 -8.25
CA THR A 24 -1.47 5.94 -8.65
C THR A 24 -2.62 5.90 -9.65
N SER A 25 -2.84 4.79 -10.30
CA SER A 25 -3.99 4.70 -11.20
C SER A 25 -5.28 4.31 -10.48
N LEU A 26 -5.21 4.01 -9.18
CA LEU A 26 -6.40 3.72 -8.43
C LEU A 26 -7.15 5.00 -8.07
N SER A 27 -8.44 4.86 -7.79
CA SER A 27 -9.21 6.00 -7.32
C SER A 27 -8.71 6.47 -5.96
N PRO A 28 -8.94 7.71 -5.58
CA PRO A 28 -8.53 8.17 -4.26
C PRO A 28 -9.10 7.32 -3.13
N ALA A 29 -10.32 6.85 -3.27
CA ALA A 29 -10.91 6.00 -2.23
C ALA A 29 -10.16 4.69 -2.08
N ALA A 30 -9.76 4.08 -3.20
CA ALA A 30 -9.00 2.84 -3.15
C ALA A 30 -7.62 3.07 -2.54
N GLN A 31 -6.99 4.19 -2.90
CA GLN A 31 -5.70 4.51 -2.33
C GLN A 31 -5.79 4.67 -0.82
N GLU A 32 -6.84 5.33 -0.35
CA GLU A 32 -7.02 5.51 1.08
C GLU A 32 -7.27 4.19 1.79
N ARG A 33 -7.95 3.27 1.14
CA ARG A 33 -8.16 1.96 1.74
C ARG A 33 -6.85 1.22 1.94
N ILE A 34 -5.97 1.29 0.96
CA ILE A 34 -4.68 0.64 1.08
C ILE A 34 -3.87 1.26 2.20
N VAL A 35 -3.81 2.58 2.24
CA VAL A 35 -3.06 3.26 3.28
C VAL A 35 -3.65 2.94 4.66
N GLY A 36 -4.97 2.93 4.78
CA GLY A 36 -5.61 2.59 6.04
C GLY A 36 -5.30 1.16 6.47
N TYR A 37 -5.27 0.23 5.51
CA TYR A 37 -4.96 -1.15 5.81
C TYR A 37 -3.53 -1.27 6.36
N VAL A 38 -2.59 -0.58 5.74
CA VAL A 38 -1.20 -0.63 6.16
C VAL A 38 -1.04 0.03 7.53
N GLN A 39 -1.73 1.14 7.74
CA GLN A 39 -1.55 1.90 8.97
C GLN A 39 -2.31 1.34 10.16
N SER A 40 -3.22 0.43 9.96
CA SER A 40 -4.09 -0.03 11.04
C SER A 40 -3.47 -1.11 11.91
N CYS A 41 -2.21 -1.45 11.71
CA CYS A 41 -1.58 -2.48 12.50
C CYS A 41 -0.88 -1.88 13.70
N ASP A 42 -0.60 -2.75 14.70
CA ASP A 42 -0.07 -2.29 15.96
C ASP A 42 1.44 -2.28 16.05
N ASN A 43 2.14 -2.88 15.15
CA ASN A 43 3.59 -2.95 15.25
C ASN A 43 4.23 -2.94 13.87
N THR A 44 5.54 -2.72 13.85
CA THR A 44 6.25 -2.55 12.60
C THR A 44 6.37 -3.85 11.82
N ARG A 45 6.43 -4.98 12.51
CA ARG A 45 6.51 -6.27 11.82
C ARG A 45 5.25 -6.50 11.00
N GLU A 46 4.11 -6.26 11.59
CA GLU A 46 2.85 -6.44 10.87
C GLU A 46 2.72 -5.42 9.74
N ALA A 47 3.16 -4.20 9.98
CA ALA A 47 3.12 -3.18 8.94
C ALA A 47 3.97 -3.60 7.75
N SER A 48 5.15 -4.13 8.00
CA SER A 48 6.01 -4.58 6.91
C SER A 48 5.37 -5.69 6.11
N ARG A 49 4.70 -6.64 6.79
CA ARG A 49 4.02 -7.72 6.08
C ARG A 49 2.92 -7.19 5.20
N ARG A 50 2.14 -6.24 5.70
CA ARG A 50 1.05 -5.68 4.92
C ARG A 50 1.55 -4.88 3.75
N ILE A 51 2.61 -4.13 3.94
CA ILE A 51 3.23 -3.39 2.85
C ILE A 51 3.69 -4.35 1.75
N ASN A 52 4.41 -5.39 2.14
CA ASN A 52 4.92 -6.35 1.17
C ASN A 52 3.79 -7.03 0.42
N ARG A 53 2.71 -7.36 1.13
CA ARG A 53 1.57 -8.01 0.49
C ARG A 53 0.92 -7.09 -0.53
N MET A 54 0.73 -5.83 -0.17
CA MET A 54 0.11 -4.89 -1.09
C MET A 54 1.00 -4.64 -2.30
N LEU A 55 2.31 -4.52 -2.07
CA LEU A 55 3.22 -4.33 -3.19
C LEU A 55 3.16 -5.51 -4.16
N ALA A 56 3.12 -6.72 -3.63
CA ALA A 56 3.06 -7.89 -4.48
C ALA A 56 1.79 -7.91 -5.31
N GLN A 57 0.66 -7.57 -4.70
CA GLN A 57 -0.60 -7.54 -5.43
C GLN A 57 -0.62 -6.46 -6.49
N LEU A 58 -0.10 -5.29 -6.16
CA LEU A 58 -0.07 -4.20 -7.13
C LEU A 58 0.85 -4.52 -8.30
N GLU A 59 2.00 -5.11 -8.02
CA GLU A 59 2.94 -5.44 -9.09
C GLU A 59 2.40 -6.54 -9.98
N ALA A 60 1.68 -7.48 -9.42
CA ALA A 60 1.11 -8.56 -10.20
C ALA A 60 -0.16 -8.16 -10.93
N GLY A 61 -0.69 -6.98 -10.64
CA GLY A 61 -1.95 -6.55 -11.21
C GLY A 61 -3.12 -7.31 -10.64
N GLU A 62 -2.96 -7.86 -9.43
CA GLU A 62 -4.02 -8.65 -8.82
C GLU A 62 -4.90 -7.88 -7.86
N TYR A 63 -4.52 -6.67 -7.52
CA TYR A 63 -5.33 -5.89 -6.60
C TYR A 63 -6.54 -5.33 -7.33
N THR A 64 -7.72 -5.62 -6.83
CA THR A 64 -8.94 -5.04 -7.37
C THR A 64 -9.68 -4.36 -6.24
N PRO A 65 -9.95 -3.08 -6.37
CA PRO A 65 -10.73 -2.38 -5.37
C PRO A 65 -12.14 -2.94 -5.39
N SER A 66 -12.53 -3.49 -4.26
CA SER A 66 -13.86 -4.05 -4.22
C SER A 66 -14.78 -2.94 -4.00
N GLU A 67 -15.73 -2.92 -4.34
CA GLU A 67 -16.66 -2.04 -4.14
C GLU A 67 -16.40 -0.77 -4.05
N GLU A 68 -16.05 -0.22 -4.69
CA GLU A 68 -15.89 1.05 -4.73
C GLU A 68 -17.00 1.72 -5.12
#